data_36fc3e38751541b3a93e772cb6fd7124
#
_entry.id   36fc3e38751541b3a93e772cb6fd7124
#
_cell.length_a   1.000
_cell.length_b   1.000
_cell.length_c   1.000
_cell.angle_alpha   90.00
_cell.angle_beta   90.00
_cell.angle_gamma   90.00
#
_symmetry.space_group_name_H-M   'P 1'
#
loop_
_entity.id
_entity.type
_entity.pdbx_description
1 polymer ?
#
loop_
_entity_poly.entity_id
_entity_poly.type
_entity_poly.pdbx_seq_one_letter_code
_entity_poly.pdbx_strand_id
1 'polypeptide(L)'
;MIEIKNLTKVYKLNKKQMKESKTKSNRKVAVDHLSLNAHKGEIYGLLGPNGAGKTTTLRCIATIIKPTEGEVKVAGHDVVTEAEQVRKSIGFLTSDIKLDPQFTPDYMFEFFGRLHGVSKEVLKERKEQLFEYFGIKDFAHKQIKELSTGMKQKAA
;
A
#
# COMPACT_ATOMS: atom_id res chain seq x y z
N MET A 1 -3.17 13.58 -6.98
CA MET A 1 -2.71 14.54 -5.97
C MET A 1 -2.96 13.96 -4.58
N ILE A 2 -2.00 14.09 -3.68
CA ILE A 2 -2.11 13.71 -2.26
C ILE A 2 -1.91 14.97 -1.45
N GLU A 3 -2.82 15.25 -0.52
CA GLU A 3 -2.76 16.40 0.38
C GLU A 3 -2.82 15.92 1.81
N ILE A 4 -1.85 16.32 2.62
CA ILE A 4 -1.77 16.00 4.04
C ILE A 4 -1.66 17.30 4.83
N LYS A 5 -2.55 17.49 5.80
CA LYS A 5 -2.58 18.66 6.69
C LYS A 5 -2.55 18.20 8.15
N ASN A 6 -1.45 18.50 8.84
CA ASN A 6 -1.26 18.21 10.28
C ASN A 6 -1.56 16.75 10.66
N LEU A 7 -1.19 15.80 9.80
CA LEU A 7 -1.38 14.39 10.09
C LEU A 7 -0.66 14.00 11.37
N THR A 8 -1.41 13.54 12.35
CA THR A 8 -0.90 12.96 13.57
C THR A 8 -1.42 11.53 13.72
N LYS A 9 -0.52 10.60 14.05
CA LYS A 9 -0.88 9.22 14.38
C LYS A 9 -0.28 8.78 15.69
N VAL A 10 -1.16 8.46 16.65
CA VAL A 10 -0.80 7.95 17.97
C VAL A 10 -1.31 6.52 18.12
N TYR A 11 -0.43 5.62 18.52
CA TYR A 11 -0.78 4.25 18.89
C TYR A 11 -0.90 4.11 20.41
N LYS A 12 -1.91 3.36 20.85
CA LYS A 12 -2.00 2.92 22.27
C LYS A 12 -1.15 1.68 22.43
N LEU A 13 -0.24 1.70 23.40
CA LEU A 13 0.62 0.57 23.74
C LEU A 13 -0.02 -0.28 24.85
N ASN A 14 0.05 -1.59 24.71
CA ASN A 14 -0.29 -2.51 25.78
C ASN A 14 0.90 -2.68 26.75
N LYS A 15 0.66 -3.33 27.90
CA LYS A 15 1.68 -3.50 28.96
C LYS A 15 2.96 -4.20 28.46
N LYS A 16 2.83 -5.16 27.53
CA LYS A 16 3.97 -5.86 26.94
C LYS A 16 4.80 -4.92 26.05
N GLN A 17 4.14 -4.18 25.16
CA GLN A 17 4.78 -3.20 24.28
C GLN A 17 5.45 -2.05 25.07
N MET A 18 4.86 -1.62 26.17
CA MET A 18 5.48 -0.61 27.05
C MET A 18 6.79 -1.12 27.67
N LYS A 19 6.83 -2.40 28.12
CA LYS A 19 8.04 -3.04 28.64
C LYS A 19 9.10 -3.16 27.57
N GLU A 20 8.77 -3.65 26.38
CA GLU A 20 9.69 -3.81 25.24
C GLU A 20 10.27 -2.46 24.78
N SER A 21 9.45 -1.41 24.74
CA SER A 21 9.85 -0.06 24.36
C SER A 21 10.48 0.73 25.50
N LYS A 22 10.63 0.16 26.72
CA LYS A 22 11.17 0.81 27.91
C LYS A 22 10.53 2.18 28.21
N THR A 23 9.22 2.31 27.95
CA THR A 23 8.48 3.55 28.16
C THR A 23 7.43 3.39 29.26
N LYS A 24 7.20 4.46 30.02
CA LYS A 24 6.09 4.53 30.98
C LYS A 24 4.80 5.03 30.33
N SER A 25 4.87 5.60 29.12
CA SER A 25 3.71 6.10 28.40
C SER A 25 2.99 4.95 27.69
N ASN A 26 1.68 4.89 27.81
CA ASN A 26 0.84 3.98 27.04
C ASN A 26 0.50 4.53 25.63
N ARG A 27 1.14 5.64 25.23
CA ARG A 27 0.95 6.29 23.92
C ARG A 27 2.29 6.40 23.20
N LYS A 28 2.29 6.06 21.91
CA LYS A 28 3.44 6.24 21.02
C LYS A 28 2.99 7.11 19.84
N VAL A 29 3.54 8.31 19.75
CA VAL A 29 3.39 9.17 18.57
C VAL A 29 4.25 8.57 17.45
N ALA A 30 3.63 8.18 16.35
CA ALA A 30 4.28 7.58 15.20
C ALA A 30 4.44 8.57 14.04
N VAL A 31 3.51 9.52 13.93
CA VAL A 31 3.57 10.68 13.03
C VAL A 31 3.08 11.87 13.83
N ASP A 32 3.78 13.00 13.75
CA ASP A 32 3.49 14.21 14.50
C ASP A 32 3.34 15.41 13.55
N HIS A 33 2.14 15.94 13.40
CA HIS A 33 1.77 17.14 12.62
C HIS A 33 2.39 17.22 11.22
N LEU A 34 2.50 16.09 10.52
CA LEU A 34 3.06 16.05 9.17
C LEU A 34 2.11 16.74 8.18
N SER A 35 2.67 17.68 7.40
CA SER A 35 1.97 18.33 6.29
C SER A 35 2.81 18.24 5.03
N LEU A 36 2.21 17.80 3.92
CA LEU A 36 2.85 17.74 2.60
C LEU A 36 1.79 17.70 1.49
N ASN A 37 2.21 18.07 0.30
CA ASN A 37 1.42 17.93 -0.93
C ASN A 37 2.27 17.21 -1.98
N ALA A 38 1.70 16.19 -2.65
CA ALA A 38 2.29 15.54 -3.80
C ALA A 38 1.35 15.72 -5.01
N HIS A 39 1.86 16.33 -6.08
CA HIS A 39 1.05 16.67 -7.25
C HIS A 39 1.02 15.53 -8.27
N LYS A 40 0.07 15.62 -9.20
CA LYS A 40 -0.05 14.65 -10.30
C LYS A 40 1.19 14.73 -11.20
N GLY A 41 1.76 13.57 -11.53
CA GLY A 41 2.94 13.46 -12.40
C GLY A 41 4.27 13.58 -11.67
N GLU A 42 4.27 13.78 -10.34
CA GLU A 42 5.49 13.84 -9.53
C GLU A 42 5.83 12.48 -8.91
N ILE A 43 7.13 12.23 -8.75
CA ILE A 43 7.65 11.16 -7.89
C ILE A 43 8.04 11.80 -6.56
N TYR A 44 7.31 11.47 -5.50
CA TYR A 44 7.54 12.02 -4.17
C TYR A 44 8.19 10.98 -3.25
N GLY A 45 9.35 11.29 -2.71
CA GLY A 45 10.11 10.42 -1.81
C GLY A 45 9.94 10.78 -0.33
N LEU A 46 9.53 9.81 0.51
CA LEU A 46 9.55 9.91 1.96
C LEU A 46 10.87 9.35 2.50
N LEU A 47 11.78 10.21 2.94
CA LEU A 47 13.08 9.83 3.46
C LEU A 47 13.11 9.95 4.99
N GLY A 48 13.94 9.14 5.63
CA GLY A 48 14.14 9.18 7.08
C GLY A 48 14.54 7.82 7.66
N PRO A 49 15.04 7.78 8.92
CA PRO A 49 15.47 6.56 9.59
C PRO A 49 14.29 5.60 9.85
N ASN A 50 14.62 4.38 10.30
CA ASN A 50 13.60 3.44 10.75
C ASN A 50 12.88 4.01 11.99
N GLY A 51 11.55 3.94 11.99
CA GLY A 51 10.72 4.52 13.02
C GLY A 51 10.28 5.98 12.79
N ALA A 52 10.75 6.65 11.74
CA ALA A 52 10.35 8.05 11.39
C ALA A 52 8.89 8.21 10.90
N GLY A 53 8.06 7.18 10.98
CA GLY A 53 6.65 7.29 10.62
C GLY A 53 6.34 7.05 9.14
N LYS A 54 7.33 6.83 8.26
CA LYS A 54 7.13 6.66 6.80
C LYS A 54 6.02 5.65 6.46
N THR A 55 6.16 4.41 6.95
CA THR A 55 5.16 3.35 6.70
C THR A 55 3.80 3.68 7.33
N THR A 56 3.79 4.36 8.49
CA THR A 56 2.56 4.81 9.14
C THR A 56 1.85 5.84 8.28
N THR A 57 2.57 6.81 7.75
CA THR A 57 2.02 7.83 6.82
C THR A 57 1.43 7.17 5.58
N LEU A 58 2.17 6.28 4.91
CA LEU A 58 1.68 5.55 3.73
C LEU A 58 0.43 4.71 4.04
N ARG A 59 0.37 4.08 5.22
CA ARG A 59 -0.82 3.32 5.65
C ARG A 59 -2.03 4.24 5.93
N CYS A 60 -1.83 5.46 6.40
CA CYS A 60 -2.91 6.45 6.52
C CYS A 60 -3.41 6.87 5.13
N ILE A 61 -2.52 7.20 4.20
CA ILE A 61 -2.85 7.53 2.80
C ILE A 61 -3.64 6.40 2.14
N ALA A 62 -3.20 5.15 2.34
CA ALA A 62 -3.83 3.96 1.78
C ALA A 62 -5.11 3.50 2.50
N THR A 63 -5.63 4.29 3.46
CA THR A 63 -6.84 3.97 4.24
C THR A 63 -6.75 2.71 5.11
N ILE A 64 -5.56 2.13 5.29
CA ILE A 64 -5.34 0.92 6.10
C ILE A 64 -5.48 1.22 7.59
N ILE A 65 -5.05 2.42 8.01
CA ILE A 65 -5.20 2.93 9.37
C ILE A 65 -5.75 4.35 9.34
N LYS A 66 -6.62 4.68 10.28
CA LYS A 66 -7.16 6.05 10.40
C LYS A 66 -6.14 6.98 11.05
N PRO A 67 -5.97 8.22 10.59
CA PRO A 67 -5.32 9.29 11.34
C PRO A 67 -5.90 9.41 12.76
N THR A 68 -5.10 9.89 13.72
CA THR A 68 -5.61 10.28 15.04
C THR A 68 -6.12 11.73 14.97
N GLU A 69 -5.39 12.59 14.25
CA GLU A 69 -5.71 14.00 14.02
C GLU A 69 -5.20 14.43 12.63
N GLY A 70 -5.71 15.55 12.13
CA GLY A 70 -5.37 16.11 10.83
C GLY A 70 -6.20 15.54 9.70
N GLU A 71 -5.95 16.04 8.49
CA GLU A 71 -6.66 15.68 7.27
C GLU A 71 -5.72 15.03 6.26
N VAL A 72 -6.20 14.00 5.57
CA VAL A 72 -5.49 13.38 4.44
C VAL A 72 -6.47 13.20 3.30
N LYS A 73 -6.13 13.74 2.13
CA LYS A 73 -6.93 13.60 0.90
C LYS A 73 -6.09 12.97 -0.21
N VAL A 74 -6.72 12.08 -0.98
CA VAL A 74 -6.15 11.44 -2.17
C VAL A 74 -7.12 11.62 -3.32
N ALA A 75 -6.65 12.17 -4.43
CA ALA A 75 -7.48 12.50 -5.59
C ALA A 75 -8.73 13.34 -5.24
N GLY A 76 -8.65 14.19 -4.19
CA GLY A 76 -9.75 15.02 -3.68
C GLY A 76 -10.62 14.34 -2.63
N HIS A 77 -10.49 13.03 -2.39
CA HIS A 77 -11.31 12.26 -1.45
C HIS A 77 -10.63 12.11 -0.08
N ASP A 78 -11.38 12.29 1.00
CA ASP A 78 -10.89 12.14 2.36
C ASP A 78 -10.70 10.66 2.74
N VAL A 79 -9.54 10.32 3.34
CA VAL A 79 -9.18 8.92 3.66
C VAL A 79 -10.03 8.29 4.76
N VAL A 80 -10.79 9.07 5.53
CA VAL A 80 -11.64 8.58 6.64
C VAL A 80 -13.08 8.42 6.19
N THR A 81 -13.64 9.45 5.55
CA THR A 81 -15.06 9.53 5.18
C THR A 81 -15.36 8.97 3.81
N GLU A 82 -14.36 8.99 2.89
CA GLU A 82 -14.48 8.55 1.49
C GLU A 82 -13.46 7.45 1.15
N ALA A 83 -13.15 6.58 2.12
CA ALA A 83 -12.09 5.57 2.01
C ALA A 83 -12.24 4.64 0.79
N GLU A 84 -13.47 4.36 0.36
CA GLU A 84 -13.72 3.52 -0.82
C GLU A 84 -13.27 4.23 -2.11
N GLN A 85 -13.53 5.52 -2.27
CA GLN A 85 -13.11 6.32 -3.42
C GLN A 85 -11.60 6.46 -3.46
N VAL A 86 -10.98 6.65 -2.29
CA VAL A 86 -9.51 6.64 -2.18
C VAL A 86 -8.94 5.32 -2.68
N ARG A 87 -9.44 4.17 -2.21
CA ARG A 87 -8.95 2.84 -2.64
C ARG A 87 -9.12 2.57 -4.13
N LYS A 88 -10.16 3.13 -4.76
CA LYS A 88 -10.35 3.05 -6.22
C LYS A 88 -9.33 3.87 -7.01
N SER A 89 -8.70 4.87 -6.38
CA SER A 89 -7.78 5.82 -7.03
C SER A 89 -6.30 5.52 -6.80
N ILE A 90 -5.95 4.50 -5.97
CA ILE A 90 -4.57 4.17 -5.63
C ILE A 90 -4.23 2.71 -5.93
N GLY A 91 -2.95 2.46 -6.24
CA GLY A 91 -2.31 1.16 -6.05
C GLY A 91 -1.38 1.23 -4.83
N PHE A 92 -1.44 0.26 -3.95
CA PHE A 92 -0.62 0.21 -2.74
C PHE A 92 0.24 -1.04 -2.70
N LEU A 93 1.55 -0.84 -2.81
CA LEU A 93 2.54 -1.91 -2.80
C LEU A 93 3.42 -1.78 -1.54
N THR A 94 3.64 -2.88 -0.84
CA THR A 94 4.52 -2.94 0.34
C THR A 94 5.68 -3.91 0.11
N SER A 95 6.79 -3.72 0.86
CA SER A 95 7.93 -4.66 0.84
C SER A 95 7.57 -6.08 1.30
N ASP A 96 6.52 -6.21 2.12
CA ASP A 96 6.09 -7.47 2.73
C ASP A 96 4.88 -8.07 1.98
N ILE A 97 4.96 -8.15 0.66
CA ILE A 97 3.89 -8.74 -0.13
C ILE A 97 3.83 -10.25 0.14
N LYS A 98 2.78 -10.67 0.80
CA LYS A 98 2.46 -12.09 1.00
C LYS A 98 1.54 -12.55 -0.12
N LEU A 99 2.14 -12.96 -1.22
CA LEU A 99 1.41 -13.65 -2.27
C LEU A 99 1.08 -15.07 -1.80
N ASP A 100 -0.11 -15.57 -2.14
CA ASP A 100 -0.48 -16.96 -1.84
C ASP A 100 0.48 -17.90 -2.61
N PRO A 101 1.18 -18.80 -1.91
CA PRO A 101 2.18 -19.69 -2.53
C PRO A 101 1.61 -20.65 -3.59
N GLN A 102 0.31 -20.93 -3.53
CA GLN A 102 -0.38 -21.88 -4.42
C GLN A 102 -0.86 -21.22 -5.72
N PHE A 103 -0.98 -19.89 -5.74
CA PHE A 103 -1.45 -19.19 -6.91
C PHE A 103 -0.35 -19.01 -7.95
N THR A 104 -0.77 -18.73 -9.18
CA THR A 104 0.11 -18.32 -10.27
C THR A 104 -0.07 -16.83 -10.55
N PRO A 105 0.92 -16.12 -11.12
CA PRO A 105 0.75 -14.73 -11.57
C PRO A 105 -0.46 -14.56 -12.49
N ASP A 106 -0.67 -15.52 -13.40
CA ASP A 106 -1.80 -15.52 -14.34
C ASP A 106 -3.15 -15.54 -13.60
N TYR A 107 -3.30 -16.46 -12.65
CA TYR A 107 -4.51 -16.56 -11.83
C TYR A 107 -4.74 -15.30 -10.99
N MET A 108 -3.69 -14.79 -10.35
CA MET A 108 -3.80 -13.60 -9.50
C MET A 108 -4.24 -12.37 -10.30
N PHE A 109 -3.64 -12.16 -11.48
CA PHE A 109 -4.01 -11.04 -12.34
C PHE A 109 -5.50 -11.08 -12.70
N GLU A 110 -5.99 -12.26 -13.12
CA GLU A 110 -7.40 -12.42 -13.46
C GLU A 110 -8.32 -12.31 -12.24
N PHE A 111 -7.95 -12.91 -11.13
CA PHE A 111 -8.75 -12.89 -9.91
C PHE A 111 -8.93 -11.46 -9.38
N PHE A 112 -7.83 -10.73 -9.19
CA PHE A 112 -7.91 -9.36 -8.68
C PHE A 112 -8.53 -8.40 -9.69
N GLY A 113 -8.26 -8.56 -10.98
CA GLY A 113 -8.88 -7.75 -12.00
C GLY A 113 -10.40 -7.89 -12.03
N ARG A 114 -10.91 -9.12 -11.92
CA ARG A 114 -12.38 -9.38 -11.80
C ARG A 114 -12.95 -8.82 -10.50
N LEU A 115 -12.22 -8.94 -9.39
CA LEU A 115 -12.63 -8.38 -8.09
C LEU A 115 -12.79 -6.86 -8.16
N HIS A 116 -11.97 -6.19 -8.97
CA HIS A 116 -12.06 -4.76 -9.26
C HIS A 116 -13.06 -4.40 -10.38
N GLY A 117 -13.84 -5.35 -10.87
CA GLY A 117 -14.87 -5.11 -11.88
C GLY A 117 -14.35 -4.86 -13.29
N VAL A 118 -13.10 -5.23 -13.59
CA VAL A 118 -12.54 -5.09 -14.94
C VAL A 118 -13.14 -6.17 -15.86
N SER A 119 -13.60 -5.79 -17.07
CA SER A 119 -14.17 -6.73 -18.01
C SER A 119 -13.13 -7.75 -18.52
N LYS A 120 -13.61 -8.92 -18.96
CA LYS A 120 -12.74 -10.01 -19.40
C LYS A 120 -11.88 -9.63 -20.62
N GLU A 121 -12.43 -8.85 -21.52
CA GLU A 121 -11.77 -8.38 -22.73
C GLU A 121 -10.60 -7.44 -22.36
N VAL A 122 -10.87 -6.46 -21.51
CA VAL A 122 -9.85 -5.52 -21.01
C VAL A 122 -8.78 -6.24 -20.19
N LEU A 123 -9.17 -7.23 -19.37
CA LEU A 123 -8.20 -8.03 -18.61
C LEU A 123 -7.24 -8.79 -19.53
N LYS A 124 -7.77 -9.40 -20.60
CA LYS A 124 -6.95 -10.15 -21.54
C LYS A 124 -5.90 -9.24 -22.20
N GLU A 125 -6.36 -8.11 -22.74
CA GLU A 125 -5.48 -7.14 -23.39
C GLU A 125 -4.39 -6.61 -22.44
N ARG A 126 -4.79 -6.14 -21.26
CA ARG A 126 -3.85 -5.60 -20.25
C ARG A 126 -2.88 -6.66 -19.74
N LYS A 127 -3.33 -7.90 -19.59
CA LYS A 127 -2.47 -9.02 -19.18
C LYS A 127 -1.33 -9.22 -20.18
N GLU A 128 -1.64 -9.29 -21.48
CA GLU A 128 -0.64 -9.47 -22.53
C GLU A 128 0.40 -8.33 -22.51
N GLN A 129 -0.06 -7.08 -22.44
CA GLN A 129 0.80 -5.89 -22.40
C GLN A 129 1.69 -5.86 -21.14
N LEU A 130 1.12 -6.04 -19.96
CA LEU A 130 1.85 -5.94 -18.70
C LEU A 130 2.79 -7.13 -18.49
N PHE A 131 2.37 -8.34 -18.86
CA PHE A 131 3.23 -9.53 -18.73
C PHE A 131 4.43 -9.47 -19.66
N GLU A 132 4.28 -8.88 -20.85
CA GLU A 132 5.39 -8.60 -21.73
C GLU A 132 6.30 -7.52 -21.16
N TYR A 133 5.73 -6.37 -20.77
CA TYR A 133 6.49 -5.23 -20.24
C TYR A 133 7.34 -5.59 -19.02
N PHE A 134 6.80 -6.36 -18.08
CA PHE A 134 7.51 -6.78 -16.86
C PHE A 134 8.29 -8.10 -17.03
N GLY A 135 8.24 -8.76 -18.18
CA GLY A 135 8.88 -10.06 -18.42
C GLY A 135 8.32 -11.15 -17.51
N ILE A 136 6.99 -11.22 -17.36
CA ILE A 136 6.26 -12.20 -16.54
C ILE A 136 5.84 -13.42 -17.38
N LYS A 137 5.72 -13.30 -18.70
CA LYS A 137 5.21 -14.34 -19.60
C LYS A 137 5.83 -15.72 -19.36
N ASP A 138 7.15 -15.78 -19.17
CA ASP A 138 7.90 -17.04 -19.04
C ASP A 138 7.59 -17.84 -17.79
N PHE A 139 7.05 -17.19 -16.77
CA PHE A 139 6.72 -17.81 -15.49
C PHE A 139 5.29 -17.55 -15.01
N ALA A 140 4.45 -16.98 -15.86
CA ALA A 140 3.06 -16.63 -15.52
C ALA A 140 2.23 -17.82 -15.01
N HIS A 141 2.54 -19.02 -15.49
CA HIS A 141 1.87 -20.27 -15.15
C HIS A 141 2.49 -21.03 -13.96
N LYS A 142 3.66 -20.59 -13.47
CA LYS A 142 4.33 -21.22 -12.31
C LYS A 142 3.69 -20.76 -11.01
N GLN A 143 3.66 -21.63 -10.01
CA GLN A 143 3.18 -21.26 -8.68
C GLN A 143 4.14 -20.26 -8.01
N ILE A 144 3.58 -19.36 -7.21
CA ILE A 144 4.36 -18.32 -6.49
C ILE A 144 5.49 -18.95 -5.64
N LYS A 145 5.26 -20.12 -5.04
CA LYS A 145 6.31 -20.82 -4.26
C LYS A 145 7.55 -21.18 -5.08
N GLU A 146 7.41 -21.38 -6.39
CA GLU A 146 8.48 -21.76 -7.31
C GLU A 146 9.27 -20.57 -7.86
N LEU A 147 8.78 -19.35 -7.61
CA LEU A 147 9.38 -18.14 -8.11
C LEU A 147 10.52 -17.63 -7.22
N SER A 148 11.55 -17.07 -7.84
CA SER A 148 12.59 -16.32 -7.13
C SER A 148 12.00 -15.03 -6.50
N THR A 149 12.74 -14.42 -5.57
CA THR A 149 12.32 -13.17 -4.92
C THR A 149 12.04 -12.07 -5.95
N GLY A 150 12.92 -11.90 -6.96
CA GLY A 150 12.74 -10.92 -8.02
C GLY A 150 11.51 -11.21 -8.90
N MET A 151 11.25 -12.50 -9.23
CA MET A 151 10.04 -12.88 -9.97
C MET A 151 8.77 -12.61 -9.16
N LYS A 152 8.78 -12.86 -7.85
CA LYS A 152 7.68 -12.53 -6.95
C LYS A 152 7.39 -11.02 -6.90
N GLN A 153 8.43 -10.20 -6.88
CA GLN A 153 8.30 -8.74 -6.92
C GLN A 153 7.70 -8.25 -8.24
N LYS A 154 8.05 -8.88 -9.36
CA LYS A 154 7.45 -8.54 -10.67
C LYS A 154 5.98 -8.95 -10.76
N ALA A 155 5.60 -10.05 -10.10
CA ALA A 155 4.24 -10.60 -10.15
C ALA A 155 3.26 -9.89 -9.18
N ALA A 156 3.77 -9.05 -8.27
CA ALA A 156 3.00 -8.31 -7.28
C ALA A 156 2.58 -6.94 -7.78
#